data_e8c228ad6ff9bab89e093c5e22f988af
#
_entry.id   e8c228ad6ff9bab89e093c5e22f988af
#
_cell.length_a   1.000
_cell.length_b   1.000
_cell.length_c   1.000
_cell.angle_alpha   90.00
_cell.angle_beta   90.00
_cell.angle_gamma   90.00
#
_symmetry.space_group_name_H-M   'P 1'
#
loop_
_entity.id
_entity.type
_entity.pdbx_description
1 polymer ?
#
loop_
_entity_poly.entity_id
_entity_poly.type
_entity_poly.pdbx_seq_one_letter_code
_entity_poly.pdbx_strand_id
1 'polypeptide(L)'
;MASKATAITLTNPQEYDEEARALYEMHGNRLLAIPNLRFTATAQESRMINEMPGPKIIVSASGMADAGRILHHLKHNLWHENCSVIIAGYQAEGTMGRRLIEGSKQVKIMGEDIKVNAKIYNMKGFSAHADKEQLLEWYGKMKQPPKAFFVTHGEFDAASNFADELQRRLGTAA
;
A
#
# COMPACT_ATOMS: atom_id res chain seq x y z
N MET A 1 5.27 7.65 10.25
CA MET A 1 6.01 6.53 9.61
C MET A 1 6.65 6.96 8.30
N ALA A 2 5.92 7.46 7.31
CA ALA A 2 6.46 7.86 6.01
C ALA A 2 7.70 8.78 6.10
N SER A 3 7.63 9.88 6.86
CA SER A 3 8.76 10.82 7.03
C SER A 3 10.03 10.16 7.59
N LYS A 4 9.88 9.17 8.50
CA LYS A 4 11.05 8.45 9.05
C LYS A 4 11.63 7.49 8.00
N ALA A 5 10.79 6.76 7.27
CA ALA A 5 11.24 5.89 6.20
C ALA A 5 11.98 6.69 5.12
N THR A 6 11.39 7.81 4.68
CA THR A 6 12.04 8.73 3.74
C THR A 6 13.40 9.21 4.25
N ALA A 7 13.49 9.64 5.52
CA ALA A 7 14.75 10.09 6.09
C ALA A 7 15.81 8.98 6.10
N ILE A 8 15.43 7.74 6.47
CA ILE A 8 16.33 6.59 6.45
C ILE A 8 16.80 6.29 5.02
N THR A 9 15.89 6.27 4.04
CA THR A 9 16.25 6.07 2.63
C THR A 9 17.26 7.12 2.17
N LEU A 10 17.01 8.40 2.44
CA LEU A 10 17.87 9.51 2.01
C LEU A 10 19.26 9.51 2.68
N THR A 11 19.40 8.91 3.86
CA THR A 11 20.67 8.83 4.58
C THR A 11 21.50 7.59 4.26
N ASN A 12 20.99 6.66 3.45
CA ASN A 12 21.66 5.42 3.10
C ASN A 12 21.74 5.20 1.56
N PRO A 13 22.36 6.12 0.81
CA PRO A 13 22.43 6.00 -0.65
C PRO A 13 23.25 4.80 -1.14
N GLN A 14 24.10 4.23 -0.30
CA GLN A 14 24.88 3.03 -0.59
C GLN A 14 24.00 1.78 -0.79
N GLU A 15 22.78 1.78 -0.23
CA GLU A 15 21.82 0.67 -0.33
C GLU A 15 20.87 0.80 -1.54
N TYR A 16 21.07 1.82 -2.38
CA TYR A 16 20.22 2.01 -3.55
C TYR A 16 20.55 0.97 -4.64
N ASP A 17 19.49 0.45 -5.28
CA ASP A 17 19.62 -0.30 -6.51
C ASP A 17 20.10 0.62 -7.66
N GLU A 18 20.31 0.05 -8.83
CA GLU A 18 20.84 0.79 -9.98
C GLU A 18 19.89 1.91 -10.42
N GLU A 19 18.58 1.67 -10.40
CA GLU A 19 17.56 2.64 -10.81
C GLU A 19 17.49 3.82 -9.83
N ALA A 20 17.41 3.54 -8.54
CA ALA A 20 17.38 4.56 -7.49
C ALA A 20 18.70 5.37 -7.47
N ARG A 21 19.83 4.73 -7.73
CA ARG A 21 21.13 5.42 -7.83
C ARG A 21 21.19 6.35 -9.01
N ALA A 22 20.72 5.92 -10.19
CA ALA A 22 20.66 6.76 -11.37
C ALA A 22 19.76 7.99 -11.16
N LEU A 23 18.60 7.81 -10.53
CA LEU A 23 17.70 8.90 -10.17
C LEU A 23 18.32 9.86 -9.14
N TYR A 24 19.04 9.33 -8.16
CA TYR A 24 19.73 10.12 -7.15
C TYR A 24 20.79 11.02 -7.76
N GLU A 25 21.63 10.48 -8.65
CA GLU A 25 22.66 11.23 -9.38
C GLU A 25 22.05 12.26 -10.32
N MET A 26 21.01 11.88 -11.09
CA MET A 26 20.30 12.77 -12.02
C MET A 26 19.70 13.99 -11.30
N HIS A 27 19.23 13.83 -10.09
CA HIS A 27 18.62 14.89 -9.29
C HIS A 27 19.58 15.59 -8.32
N GLY A 28 20.88 15.56 -8.60
CA GLY A 28 21.89 16.25 -7.81
C GLY A 28 21.97 15.75 -6.36
N ASN A 29 22.00 14.42 -6.19
CA ASN A 29 22.03 13.71 -4.93
C ASN A 29 20.76 13.89 -4.08
N ARG A 30 19.60 13.93 -4.75
CA ARG A 30 18.28 14.01 -4.09
C ARG A 30 17.30 13.01 -4.71
N LEU A 31 17.11 11.86 -4.08
CA LEU A 31 16.21 10.83 -4.60
C LEU A 31 14.74 11.28 -4.70
N LEU A 32 14.26 12.12 -3.77
CA LEU A 32 12.88 12.60 -3.72
C LEU A 32 12.78 14.11 -3.95
N ALA A 33 13.49 14.61 -4.97
CA ALA A 33 13.45 16.03 -5.38
C ALA A 33 12.14 16.36 -6.13
N ILE A 34 10.99 16.06 -5.52
CA ILE A 34 9.68 16.35 -6.10
C ILE A 34 9.30 17.79 -5.75
N PRO A 35 9.11 18.67 -6.74
CA PRO A 35 8.67 20.04 -6.50
C PRO A 35 7.37 20.04 -5.69
N ASN A 36 7.30 20.91 -4.68
CA ASN A 36 6.12 21.08 -3.81
C ASN A 36 5.76 19.88 -2.93
N LEU A 37 6.62 18.87 -2.79
CA LEU A 37 6.43 17.82 -1.79
C LEU A 37 6.49 18.40 -0.38
N ARG A 38 5.44 18.16 0.43
CA ARG A 38 5.34 18.61 1.81
C ARG A 38 4.97 17.46 2.72
N PHE A 39 5.60 17.39 3.87
CA PHE A 39 5.28 16.41 4.91
C PHE A 39 4.51 17.08 6.04
N THR A 40 3.44 16.45 6.51
CA THR A 40 2.70 16.89 7.70
C THR A 40 3.16 16.10 8.93
N ALA A 41 3.63 16.78 9.94
CA ALA A 41 4.06 16.17 11.20
C ALA A 41 2.86 15.80 12.09
N THR A 42 1.87 16.70 12.17
CA THR A 42 0.72 16.58 13.07
C THR A 42 -0.57 16.18 12.33
N ALA A 43 -1.56 15.70 13.08
CA ALA A 43 -2.90 15.42 12.56
C ALA A 43 -3.62 16.72 12.16
N GLN A 44 -3.34 17.84 12.84
CA GLN A 44 -3.90 19.13 12.52
C GLN A 44 -3.41 19.64 11.17
N GLU A 45 -2.10 19.62 10.93
CA GLU A 45 -1.53 19.99 9.63
C GLU A 45 -2.11 19.11 8.50
N SER A 46 -2.28 17.80 8.76
CA SER A 46 -2.88 16.90 7.78
C SER A 46 -4.34 17.29 7.45
N ARG A 47 -5.15 17.69 8.44
CA ARG A 47 -6.52 18.14 8.21
C ARG A 47 -6.58 19.43 7.39
N MET A 48 -5.67 20.36 7.65
CA MET A 48 -5.58 21.62 6.91
C MET A 48 -5.37 21.44 5.41
N ILE A 49 -4.80 20.29 4.97
CA ILE A 49 -4.68 20.01 3.53
C ILE A 49 -6.04 20.03 2.83
N ASN A 50 -7.12 19.56 3.49
CA ASN A 50 -8.45 19.53 2.87
C ASN A 50 -8.99 20.95 2.57
N GLU A 51 -8.55 21.97 3.32
CA GLU A 51 -8.96 23.36 3.18
C GLU A 51 -8.08 24.15 2.20
N MET A 52 -6.93 23.59 1.81
CA MET A 52 -6.02 24.28 0.88
C MET A 52 -6.67 24.40 -0.51
N PRO A 53 -6.57 25.57 -1.17
CA PRO A 53 -7.09 25.73 -2.53
C PRO A 53 -6.22 24.99 -3.57
N GLY A 54 -6.82 24.73 -4.73
CA GLY A 54 -6.14 24.18 -5.90
C GLY A 54 -5.98 22.65 -5.87
N PRO A 55 -5.48 22.10 -6.97
CA PRO A 55 -5.28 20.65 -7.11
C PRO A 55 -4.14 20.17 -6.19
N LYS A 56 -4.32 18.98 -5.60
CA LYS A 56 -3.34 18.37 -4.71
C LYS A 56 -3.38 16.84 -4.78
N ILE A 57 -2.22 16.24 -4.53
CA ILE A 57 -2.09 14.79 -4.35
C ILE A 57 -1.81 14.55 -2.86
N ILE A 58 -2.63 13.74 -2.21
CA ILE A 58 -2.49 13.39 -0.79
C ILE A 58 -2.05 11.94 -0.70
N VAL A 59 -0.86 11.71 -0.15
CA VAL A 59 -0.36 10.35 0.14
C VAL A 59 -0.48 10.12 1.65
N SER A 60 -1.31 9.17 2.04
CA SER A 60 -1.63 8.93 3.45
C SER A 60 -1.82 7.43 3.74
N ALA A 61 -1.41 7.00 4.93
CA ALA A 61 -1.67 5.67 5.48
C ALA A 61 -2.97 5.70 6.33
N SER A 62 -3.66 4.55 6.55
CA SER A 62 -3.26 3.17 6.24
C SER A 62 -3.61 2.77 4.80
N GLY A 63 -2.89 1.73 4.30
CA GLY A 63 -3.08 1.26 2.94
C GLY A 63 -4.44 0.62 2.67
N MET A 64 -5.10 0.05 3.68
CA MET A 64 -6.45 -0.56 3.57
C MET A 64 -7.58 0.42 3.90
N ALA A 65 -7.25 1.67 4.17
CA ALA A 65 -8.18 2.76 4.49
C ALA A 65 -9.09 2.53 5.70
N ASP A 66 -8.71 1.64 6.63
CA ASP A 66 -9.50 1.34 7.84
C ASP A 66 -9.09 2.18 9.06
N ALA A 67 -7.93 2.79 9.03
CA ALA A 67 -7.40 3.57 10.13
C ALA A 67 -6.51 4.72 9.65
N GLY A 68 -6.14 5.60 10.57
CA GLY A 68 -5.18 6.66 10.32
C GLY A 68 -5.74 7.90 9.65
N ARG A 69 -4.83 8.73 9.19
CA ARG A 69 -5.16 10.06 8.63
C ARG A 69 -5.93 9.98 7.32
N ILE A 70 -5.78 8.89 6.57
CA ILE A 70 -6.50 8.67 5.31
C ILE A 70 -8.02 8.74 5.50
N LEU A 71 -8.55 8.28 6.64
CA LEU A 71 -9.98 8.35 6.93
C LEU A 71 -10.52 9.78 6.90
N HIS A 72 -9.78 10.73 7.44
CA HIS A 72 -10.17 12.15 7.39
C HIS A 72 -10.19 12.67 5.95
N HIS A 73 -9.18 12.32 5.15
CA HIS A 73 -9.12 12.74 3.77
C HIS A 73 -10.22 12.11 2.92
N LEU A 74 -10.51 10.82 3.11
CA LEU A 74 -11.62 10.13 2.44
C LEU A 74 -12.97 10.73 2.83
N LYS A 75 -13.21 10.97 4.12
CA LYS A 75 -14.43 11.60 4.60
C LYS A 75 -14.71 12.94 3.91
N HIS A 76 -13.68 13.76 3.70
CA HIS A 76 -13.79 15.07 3.09
C HIS A 76 -13.87 15.05 1.56
N ASN A 77 -13.32 14.02 0.90
CA ASN A 77 -13.12 14.07 -0.54
C ASN A 77 -13.88 13.02 -1.34
N LEU A 78 -14.37 11.92 -0.73
CA LEU A 78 -15.05 10.84 -1.46
C LEU A 78 -16.35 11.25 -2.15
N TRP A 79 -17.05 12.24 -1.62
CA TRP A 79 -18.34 12.69 -2.18
C TRP A 79 -18.19 13.71 -3.32
N HIS A 80 -16.97 14.13 -3.63
CA HIS A 80 -16.68 15.05 -4.73
C HIS A 80 -16.39 14.28 -6.03
N GLU A 81 -17.11 14.59 -7.10
CA GLU A 81 -16.94 13.96 -8.41
C GLU A 81 -15.62 14.29 -9.11
N ASN A 82 -15.02 15.43 -8.77
CA ASN A 82 -13.73 15.87 -9.30
C ASN A 82 -12.53 15.30 -8.53
N CYS A 83 -12.77 14.48 -7.51
CA CYS A 83 -11.73 13.79 -6.77
C CYS A 83 -11.47 12.38 -7.32
N SER A 84 -10.29 11.87 -7.06
CA SER A 84 -9.88 10.50 -7.39
C SER A 84 -9.19 9.86 -6.20
N VAL A 85 -9.43 8.58 -5.99
CA VAL A 85 -8.74 7.75 -5.01
C VAL A 85 -7.94 6.69 -5.76
N ILE A 86 -6.64 6.65 -5.53
CA ILE A 86 -5.74 5.64 -6.09
C ILE A 86 -5.36 4.68 -4.96
N ILE A 87 -5.75 3.43 -5.11
CA ILE A 87 -5.38 2.35 -4.20
C ILE A 87 -4.20 1.62 -4.81
N ALA A 88 -3.06 1.69 -4.14
CA ALA A 88 -1.77 1.24 -4.66
C ALA A 88 -1.30 -0.12 -4.09
N GLY A 89 -2.17 -0.85 -3.38
CA GLY A 89 -1.80 -2.12 -2.77
C GLY A 89 -3.00 -3.06 -2.60
N TYR A 90 -2.70 -4.26 -2.12
CA TYR A 90 -3.72 -5.26 -1.81
C TYR A 90 -4.72 -4.74 -0.77
N GLN A 91 -5.98 -5.14 -0.95
CA GLN A 91 -7.08 -4.81 -0.05
C GLN A 91 -7.74 -6.10 0.46
N ALA A 92 -7.60 -6.37 1.74
CA ALA A 92 -8.20 -7.54 2.37
C ALA A 92 -9.73 -7.44 2.41
N GLU A 93 -10.39 -8.59 2.42
CA GLU A 93 -11.85 -8.66 2.57
C GLU A 93 -12.32 -7.92 3.83
N GLY A 94 -13.49 -7.29 3.74
CA GLY A 94 -14.08 -6.51 4.82
C GLY A 94 -13.50 -5.11 5.02
N THR A 95 -12.35 -4.78 4.42
CA THR A 95 -11.73 -3.45 4.55
C THR A 95 -12.46 -2.38 3.75
N MET A 96 -12.30 -1.13 4.14
CA MET A 96 -12.88 -0.01 3.40
C MET A 96 -12.28 0.11 2.00
N GLY A 97 -10.98 -0.05 1.86
CA GLY A 97 -10.32 -0.01 0.55
C GLY A 97 -10.87 -1.08 -0.40
N ARG A 98 -11.16 -2.29 0.12
CA ARG A 98 -11.79 -3.36 -0.66
C ARG A 98 -13.19 -2.97 -1.13
N ARG A 99 -14.03 -2.45 -0.26
CA ARG A 99 -15.38 -1.96 -0.60
C ARG A 99 -15.36 -0.86 -1.67
N LEU A 100 -14.37 0.04 -1.61
CA LEU A 100 -14.20 1.09 -2.63
C LEU A 100 -13.85 0.49 -3.99
N ILE A 101 -12.91 -0.47 -4.05
CA ILE A 101 -12.54 -1.16 -5.31
C ILE A 101 -13.72 -1.94 -5.89
N GLU A 102 -14.54 -2.54 -5.06
CA GLU A 102 -15.74 -3.29 -5.45
C GLU A 102 -16.92 -2.39 -5.88
N GLY A 103 -16.73 -1.08 -5.84
CA GLY A 103 -17.69 -0.11 -6.38
C GLY A 103 -18.81 0.27 -5.42
N SER A 104 -18.62 0.13 -4.12
CA SER A 104 -19.57 0.63 -3.11
C SER A 104 -19.93 2.07 -3.36
N LYS A 105 -21.22 2.39 -3.43
CA LYS A 105 -21.73 3.75 -3.65
C LYS A 105 -21.78 4.58 -2.37
N GLN A 106 -21.64 3.95 -1.23
CA GLN A 106 -21.65 4.57 0.08
C GLN A 106 -20.79 3.76 1.03
N VAL A 107 -20.03 4.43 1.89
CA VAL A 107 -19.19 3.82 2.92
C VAL A 107 -19.36 4.56 4.23
N LYS A 108 -19.21 3.85 5.36
CA LYS A 108 -19.28 4.46 6.69
C LYS A 108 -17.89 4.86 7.16
N ILE A 109 -17.67 6.14 7.42
CA ILE A 109 -16.41 6.69 7.91
C ILE A 109 -16.65 7.45 9.21
N MET A 110 -16.02 7.01 10.32
CA MET A 110 -16.17 7.66 11.63
C MET A 110 -17.65 7.82 12.06
N GLY A 111 -18.47 6.80 11.79
CA GLY A 111 -19.89 6.78 12.14
C GLY A 111 -20.82 7.48 11.13
N GLU A 112 -20.29 8.20 10.15
CA GLU A 112 -21.09 8.91 9.14
C GLU A 112 -21.11 8.17 7.80
N ASP A 113 -22.26 8.19 7.13
CA ASP A 113 -22.45 7.62 5.81
C ASP A 113 -22.00 8.60 4.73
N ILE A 114 -20.96 8.24 3.99
CA ILE A 114 -20.33 9.07 2.96
C ILE A 114 -20.61 8.48 1.58
N LYS A 115 -21.17 9.26 0.68
CA LYS A 115 -21.34 8.89 -0.73
C LYS A 115 -20.00 8.77 -1.42
N VAL A 116 -19.86 7.80 -2.33
CA VAL A 116 -18.68 7.61 -3.16
C VAL A 116 -18.96 8.12 -4.56
N ASN A 117 -18.67 9.38 -4.81
CA ASN A 117 -18.74 10.04 -6.12
C ASN A 117 -17.36 10.17 -6.76
N ALA A 118 -16.30 10.12 -5.96
CA ALA A 118 -14.92 10.14 -6.44
C ALA A 118 -14.63 8.92 -7.33
N LYS A 119 -13.73 9.11 -8.31
CA LYS A 119 -13.25 8.01 -9.16
C LYS A 119 -12.29 7.13 -8.37
N ILE A 120 -12.51 5.81 -8.40
CA ILE A 120 -11.66 4.84 -7.71
C ILE A 120 -10.79 4.12 -8.73
N TYR A 121 -9.46 4.15 -8.49
CA TYR A 121 -8.47 3.46 -9.30
C TYR A 121 -7.75 2.42 -8.45
N ASN A 122 -7.62 1.20 -8.98
CA ASN A 122 -6.85 0.12 -8.35
C ASN A 122 -5.58 -0.13 -9.16
N MET A 123 -4.43 0.24 -8.61
CA MET A 123 -3.13 0.08 -9.24
C MET A 123 -2.37 -1.07 -8.57
N LYS A 124 -2.31 -2.22 -9.25
CA LYS A 124 -1.72 -3.46 -8.69
C LYS A 124 -0.18 -3.52 -8.79
N GLY A 125 0.47 -2.58 -9.47
CA GLY A 125 1.90 -2.63 -9.78
C GLY A 125 2.86 -2.13 -8.70
N PHE A 126 2.37 -1.66 -7.55
CA PHE A 126 3.23 -1.08 -6.50
C PHE A 126 3.43 -2.00 -5.29
N SER A 127 3.15 -3.30 -5.42
CA SER A 127 3.40 -4.25 -4.33
C SER A 127 4.88 -4.61 -4.28
N ALA A 128 5.49 -4.48 -3.10
CA ALA A 128 6.82 -5.01 -2.79
C ALA A 128 6.77 -6.40 -2.14
N HIS A 129 5.59 -7.01 -2.05
CA HIS A 129 5.43 -8.35 -1.52
C HIS A 129 5.87 -9.38 -2.56
N ALA A 130 6.51 -10.44 -2.12
CA ALA A 130 6.83 -11.59 -2.97
C ALA A 130 5.56 -12.21 -3.54
N ASP A 131 5.58 -12.57 -4.81
CA ASP A 131 4.53 -13.36 -5.44
C ASP A 131 4.68 -14.87 -5.12
N LYS A 132 3.74 -15.66 -5.63
CA LYS A 132 3.73 -17.12 -5.39
C LYS A 132 5.02 -17.79 -5.85
N GLU A 133 5.52 -17.46 -7.03
CA GLU A 133 6.72 -18.10 -7.59
C GLU A 133 7.98 -17.69 -6.81
N GLN A 134 8.07 -16.42 -6.41
CA GLN A 134 9.17 -15.95 -5.57
C GLN A 134 9.19 -16.64 -4.19
N LEU A 135 8.01 -16.87 -3.59
CA LEU A 135 7.90 -17.62 -2.34
C LEU A 135 8.31 -19.08 -2.50
N LEU A 136 7.90 -19.74 -3.60
CA LEU A 136 8.30 -21.10 -3.91
C LEU A 136 9.80 -21.22 -4.18
N GLU A 137 10.37 -20.27 -4.90
CA GLU A 137 11.82 -20.19 -5.13
C GLU A 137 12.60 -20.00 -3.83
N TRP A 138 12.14 -19.08 -2.97
CA TRP A 138 12.74 -18.86 -1.64
C TRP A 138 12.74 -20.13 -0.81
N TYR A 139 11.61 -20.84 -0.76
CA TYR A 139 11.52 -22.12 -0.07
C TYR A 139 12.46 -23.18 -0.67
N GLY A 140 12.50 -23.29 -2.00
CA GLY A 140 13.37 -24.25 -2.70
C GLY A 140 14.86 -24.06 -2.45
N LYS A 141 15.28 -22.87 -1.96
CA LYS A 141 16.67 -22.58 -1.56
C LYS A 141 17.03 -23.07 -0.14
N MET A 142 16.06 -23.59 0.62
CA MET A 142 16.32 -24.10 1.96
C MET A 142 17.14 -25.41 1.87
N LYS A 143 18.31 -25.42 2.51
CA LYS A 143 19.20 -26.61 2.54
C LYS A 143 18.58 -27.80 3.29
N GLN A 144 17.77 -27.51 4.28
CA GLN A 144 17.02 -28.49 5.08
C GLN A 144 15.57 -28.04 5.14
N PRO A 145 14.68 -28.68 4.38
CA PRO A 145 13.26 -28.33 4.40
C PRO A 145 12.66 -28.63 5.79
N PRO A 146 11.74 -27.82 6.28
CA PRO A 146 11.05 -28.08 7.54
C PRO A 146 10.17 -29.32 7.42
N LYS A 147 9.82 -29.93 8.56
CA LYS A 147 8.91 -31.09 8.61
C LYS A 147 7.47 -30.73 8.20
N ALA A 148 7.06 -29.50 8.46
CA ALA A 148 5.76 -28.95 8.09
C ALA A 148 5.86 -27.46 7.82
N PHE A 149 4.95 -26.95 7.01
CA PHE A 149 4.83 -25.54 6.66
C PHE A 149 3.45 -25.02 7.07
N PHE A 150 3.39 -23.86 7.68
CA PHE A 150 2.15 -23.22 8.07
C PHE A 150 1.94 -21.96 7.22
N VAL A 151 0.94 -22.01 6.34
CA VAL A 151 0.58 -20.85 5.51
C VAL A 151 -0.37 -19.95 6.28
N THR A 152 0.02 -18.71 6.50
CA THR A 152 -0.72 -17.71 7.29
C THR A 152 -0.79 -16.37 6.55
N HIS A 153 -1.62 -15.45 7.03
CA HIS A 153 -1.77 -14.10 6.47
C HIS A 153 -2.28 -14.00 5.03
N GLY A 154 -3.06 -14.99 4.57
CA GLY A 154 -3.77 -14.95 3.30
C GLY A 154 -5.28 -15.13 3.48
N GLU A 155 -6.06 -14.79 2.47
CA GLU A 155 -7.43 -15.26 2.36
C GLU A 155 -7.41 -16.79 2.27
N PHE A 156 -8.43 -17.45 2.83
CA PHE A 156 -8.44 -18.91 2.98
C PHE A 156 -8.14 -19.65 1.67
N ASP A 157 -8.81 -19.26 0.58
CA ASP A 157 -8.61 -19.90 -0.72
C ASP A 157 -7.19 -19.70 -1.26
N ALA A 158 -6.61 -18.51 -1.08
CA ALA A 158 -5.24 -18.23 -1.51
C ALA A 158 -4.23 -19.03 -0.66
N ALA A 159 -4.43 -19.11 0.64
CA ALA A 159 -3.57 -19.86 1.56
C ALA A 159 -3.65 -21.37 1.27
N SER A 160 -4.86 -21.90 1.08
CA SER A 160 -5.09 -23.32 0.75
C SER A 160 -4.44 -23.69 -0.58
N ASN A 161 -4.70 -22.91 -1.64
CA ASN A 161 -4.08 -23.15 -2.95
C ASN A 161 -2.54 -23.09 -2.90
N PHE A 162 -1.98 -22.22 -2.06
CA PHE A 162 -0.52 -22.15 -1.89
C PHE A 162 0.03 -23.33 -1.10
N ALA A 163 -0.69 -23.80 -0.07
CA ALA A 163 -0.34 -25.00 0.68
C ALA A 163 -0.32 -26.24 -0.20
N ASP A 164 -1.36 -26.44 -1.04
CA ASP A 164 -1.43 -27.53 -2.01
C ASP A 164 -0.25 -27.49 -3.00
N GLU A 165 0.11 -26.31 -3.46
CA GLU A 165 1.22 -26.13 -4.38
C GLU A 165 2.58 -26.44 -3.72
N LEU A 166 2.77 -26.03 -2.46
CA LEU A 166 3.95 -26.40 -1.67
C LEU A 166 4.07 -27.91 -1.51
N GLN A 167 2.97 -28.57 -1.17
CA GLN A 167 2.95 -30.04 -1.02
C GLN A 167 3.24 -30.72 -2.35
N ARG A 168 2.63 -30.27 -3.45
CA ARG A 168 2.80 -30.86 -4.78
C ARG A 168 4.21 -30.71 -5.33
N ARG A 169 4.83 -29.53 -5.21
CA ARG A 169 6.17 -29.26 -5.78
C ARG A 169 7.31 -29.73 -4.89
N LEU A 170 7.14 -29.69 -3.60
CA LEU A 170 8.23 -29.79 -2.63
C LEU A 170 8.10 -31.00 -1.70
N GLY A 171 6.98 -31.73 -1.77
CA GLY A 171 6.74 -32.94 -0.99
C GLY A 171 6.72 -32.71 0.54
N THR A 172 6.53 -31.47 0.98
CA THR A 172 6.49 -31.11 2.40
C THR A 172 5.04 -30.98 2.84
N ALA A 173 4.69 -31.54 4.01
CA ALA A 173 3.36 -31.34 4.58
C ALA A 173 3.10 -29.86 4.84
N ALA A 174 1.97 -29.34 4.37
CA ALA A 174 1.54 -27.94 4.49
C ALA A 174 0.20 -27.83 5.20
#